data_c28f8f4659c22ece74aa01f43b257054
#
_entry.id   c28f8f4659c22ece74aa01f43b257054
#
_cell.length_a   1.000
_cell.length_b   1.000
_cell.length_c   1.000
_cell.angle_alpha   90.00
_cell.angle_beta   90.00
_cell.angle_gamma   90.00
#
_symmetry.space_group_name_H-M   'P 1'
#
loop_
_entity.id
_entity.type
_entity.pdbx_description
1 polymer ?
#
loop_
_entity_poly.entity_id
_entity_poly.type
_entity_poly.pdbx_seq_one_letter_code
_entity_poly.pdbx_strand_id
1 'polypeptide(L)'
;MINRPEPLDINGSGLLITDEGAARRGAASTHVPAVFGSLRRLEAMSRPDGRAADELRPVTITREWQKYAEGSALVEFGDTKVLCSASVQQGVPRWRKGSGLGWVTAEYAMLPRATLTRNDRESVKGKIGGRTHEISRLIGRSLRAAIDLSALGENSISIDCDVLQADGGTRTAAITGAYVALADAVSWLRGKGALAQPDPLINSISAVSVGVVDGEPRLDLMYLEDVRAETDMNVVVTGRGEFVEVQGTAEGVPFRRDELDALLDLAVAGCTSLAAAQTAALA
;
A
#
# COMPACT_ATOMS: atom_id res chain seq x y z
N MET A 1 -23.14 -1.46 -27.20
CA MET A 1 -22.20 -1.59 -28.33
C MET A 1 -21.12 -0.58 -28.08
N ILE A 2 -19.96 -0.99 -27.58
CA ILE A 2 -18.80 -0.12 -27.31
C ILE A 2 -17.66 -0.66 -28.18
N ASN A 3 -17.25 0.16 -29.14
CA ASN A 3 -16.16 -0.10 -30.06
C ASN A 3 -14.84 -0.30 -29.30
N ARG A 4 -14.19 -1.43 -29.54
CA ARG A 4 -12.77 -1.64 -29.25
C ARG A 4 -11.95 -1.06 -30.39
N PRO A 5 -10.84 -0.37 -30.17
CA PRO A 5 -9.86 -0.11 -31.21
C PRO A 5 -9.06 -1.38 -31.51
N GLU A 6 -8.87 -1.67 -32.80
CA GLU A 6 -8.05 -2.77 -33.31
C GLU A 6 -6.53 -2.48 -33.11
N PRO A 7 -5.69 -3.52 -33.02
CA PRO A 7 -4.24 -3.36 -32.95
C PRO A 7 -3.66 -3.03 -34.33
N LEU A 8 -2.71 -2.09 -34.34
CA LEU A 8 -1.91 -1.71 -35.54
C LEU A 8 -0.98 -2.87 -35.92
N ASP A 9 -1.19 -3.34 -37.13
CA ASP A 9 -0.37 -4.32 -37.85
C ASP A 9 0.85 -3.63 -38.45
N ILE A 10 2.07 -4.02 -38.08
CA ILE A 10 3.33 -3.61 -38.71
C ILE A 10 4.02 -4.85 -39.27
N ASN A 11 3.55 -5.30 -40.43
CA ASN A 11 4.29 -6.19 -41.31
C ASN A 11 4.60 -5.48 -42.62
N GLY A 12 5.85 -5.43 -42.98
CA GLY A 12 6.21 -5.04 -44.35
C GLY A 12 7.65 -4.61 -44.49
N SER A 13 8.57 -5.49 -44.74
CA SER A 13 9.27 -5.55 -46.00
C SER A 13 10.47 -6.49 -45.92
N GLY A 14 10.38 -7.51 -46.73
CA GLY A 14 11.44 -8.48 -46.94
C GLY A 14 12.56 -7.89 -47.79
N LEU A 15 13.74 -8.43 -47.60
CA LEU A 15 14.81 -8.42 -48.57
C LEU A 15 15.44 -9.81 -48.65
N LEU A 16 15.23 -10.47 -49.79
CA LEU A 16 15.96 -11.66 -50.20
C LEU A 16 17.40 -11.28 -50.55
N ILE A 17 18.39 -11.94 -50.02
CA ILE A 17 19.73 -12.03 -50.62
C ILE A 17 20.17 -13.47 -50.59
N THR A 18 20.56 -13.92 -51.76
CA THR A 18 20.98 -15.24 -52.16
C THR A 18 22.36 -15.63 -51.68
N ASP A 19 22.50 -16.91 -51.57
CA ASP A 19 23.64 -17.77 -51.30
C ASP A 19 24.87 -17.53 -52.22
N GLU A 20 26.08 -17.65 -51.68
CA GLU A 20 27.21 -18.47 -52.18
C GLU A 20 28.54 -18.07 -51.51
N GLY A 21 29.34 -19.07 -51.09
CA GLY A 21 30.77 -18.90 -51.01
C GLY A 21 31.48 -19.43 -49.75
N ALA A 22 31.84 -20.68 -49.78
CA ALA A 22 32.71 -21.33 -48.82
C ALA A 22 34.14 -20.77 -48.77
N ALA A 23 34.69 -20.57 -47.54
CA ALA A 23 36.12 -20.79 -47.30
C ALA A 23 36.44 -21.02 -45.82
N ARG A 24 37.03 -22.16 -45.53
CA ARG A 24 37.64 -22.52 -44.23
C ARG A 24 38.77 -21.59 -43.86
N ARG A 25 38.85 -21.15 -42.62
CA ARG A 25 40.10 -21.04 -41.83
C ARG A 25 39.76 -20.95 -40.34
N GLY A 26 40.43 -21.79 -39.53
CA GLY A 26 40.25 -21.82 -38.08
C GLY A 26 40.76 -20.56 -37.40
N ALA A 27 40.08 -20.19 -36.35
CA ALA A 27 40.58 -19.23 -35.37
C ALA A 27 40.23 -19.72 -33.97
N ALA A 28 41.21 -19.67 -33.13
CA ALA A 28 41.22 -20.13 -31.76
C ALA A 28 40.06 -19.55 -30.95
N SER A 29 39.39 -20.41 -30.19
CA SER A 29 38.46 -20.04 -29.14
C SER A 29 39.23 -19.36 -28.01
N THR A 30 39.23 -18.03 -28.00
CA THR A 30 39.57 -17.29 -26.79
C THR A 30 38.34 -17.27 -25.92
N HIS A 31 38.42 -18.10 -24.89
CA HIS A 31 37.47 -18.12 -23.79
C HIS A 31 37.51 -16.73 -23.07
N VAL A 32 36.57 -15.84 -23.37
CA VAL A 32 36.36 -14.62 -22.58
C VAL A 32 35.61 -15.02 -21.33
N PRO A 33 36.17 -14.84 -20.13
CA PRO A 33 35.51 -15.29 -18.92
C PRO A 33 34.21 -14.47 -18.67
N ALA A 34 33.22 -15.16 -18.13
CA ALA A 34 31.85 -14.69 -17.82
C ALA A 34 31.77 -13.61 -16.71
N VAL A 35 32.64 -12.61 -16.74
CA VAL A 35 32.64 -11.49 -15.76
C VAL A 35 31.60 -10.43 -16.12
N PHE A 36 31.24 -10.29 -17.41
CA PHE A 36 30.21 -9.33 -17.83
C PHE A 36 28.79 -9.77 -17.50
N GLY A 37 28.54 -11.06 -17.32
CA GLY A 37 27.23 -11.57 -16.92
C GLY A 37 26.88 -11.30 -15.45
N SER A 38 27.88 -11.26 -14.58
CA SER A 38 27.70 -11.03 -13.14
C SER A 38 27.45 -9.54 -12.82
N LEU A 39 28.08 -8.62 -13.54
CA LEU A 39 27.87 -7.18 -13.36
C LEU A 39 26.49 -6.74 -13.84
N ARG A 40 26.00 -7.25 -14.99
CA ARG A 40 24.63 -6.98 -15.45
C ARG A 40 23.56 -7.58 -14.53
N ARG A 41 23.83 -8.73 -13.90
CA ARG A 41 22.95 -9.37 -12.93
C ARG A 41 22.93 -8.59 -11.61
N LEU A 42 24.04 -8.02 -11.18
CA LEU A 42 24.11 -7.16 -10.00
C LEU A 42 23.41 -5.82 -10.23
N GLU A 43 23.56 -5.20 -11.41
CA GLU A 43 22.85 -3.97 -11.77
C GLU A 43 21.32 -4.19 -11.95
N ALA A 44 20.89 -5.40 -12.38
CA ALA A 44 19.47 -5.76 -12.51
C ALA A 44 18.81 -6.06 -11.17
N MET A 45 19.57 -6.33 -10.10
CA MET A 45 19.07 -6.68 -8.77
C MET A 45 19.01 -5.48 -7.80
N SER A 46 19.61 -4.33 -8.13
CA SER A 46 19.53 -3.16 -7.27
C SER A 46 18.16 -2.48 -7.39
N ARG A 47 17.56 -2.10 -6.25
CA ARG A 47 16.34 -1.29 -6.23
C ARG A 47 16.63 0.09 -6.83
N PRO A 48 15.64 0.74 -7.49
CA PRO A 48 15.83 2.03 -8.15
C PRO A 48 16.34 3.14 -7.22
N ASP A 49 16.01 3.05 -5.93
CA ASP A 49 16.39 3.99 -4.88
C ASP A 49 17.59 3.51 -4.03
N GLY A 50 18.17 2.36 -4.35
CA GLY A 50 19.34 1.80 -3.68
C GLY A 50 19.10 1.12 -2.34
N ARG A 51 17.83 0.95 -1.90
CA ARG A 51 17.49 0.24 -0.67
C ARG A 51 17.82 -1.25 -0.75
N ALA A 52 18.04 -1.89 0.40
CA ALA A 52 18.05 -3.35 0.52
C ALA A 52 16.64 -3.94 0.28
N ALA A 53 16.56 -5.24 -0.04
CA ALA A 53 15.29 -5.91 -0.34
C ALA A 53 14.30 -5.87 0.85
N ASP A 54 14.81 -5.89 2.07
CA ASP A 54 14.07 -5.88 3.33
C ASP A 54 13.95 -4.48 3.98
N GLU A 55 14.30 -3.42 3.24
CA GLU A 55 14.33 -2.04 3.76
C GLU A 55 13.08 -1.25 3.36
N LEU A 56 12.46 -0.58 4.35
CA LEU A 56 11.39 0.39 4.13
C LEU A 56 11.92 1.68 3.52
N ARG A 57 11.09 2.38 2.74
CA ARG A 57 11.34 3.80 2.43
C ARG A 57 11.39 4.62 3.74
N PRO A 58 12.01 5.80 3.75
CA PRO A 58 11.89 6.71 4.88
C PRO A 58 10.42 6.95 5.24
N VAL A 59 10.06 6.74 6.50
CA VAL A 59 8.69 6.90 7.00
C VAL A 59 8.62 8.13 7.88
N THR A 60 7.68 9.03 7.58
CA THR A 60 7.38 10.21 8.40
C THR A 60 5.89 10.25 8.72
N ILE A 61 5.55 10.52 9.98
CA ILE A 61 4.17 10.68 10.44
C ILE A 61 4.08 12.02 11.17
N THR A 62 3.35 12.98 10.59
CA THR A 62 3.12 14.31 11.17
C THR A 62 1.69 14.38 11.66
N ARG A 63 1.50 14.41 12.99
CA ARG A 63 0.17 14.53 13.63
C ARG A 63 -0.36 15.95 13.60
N GLU A 64 -1.63 16.09 13.93
CA GLU A 64 -2.33 17.37 14.08
C GLU A 64 -2.21 18.26 12.82
N TRP A 65 -2.19 17.61 11.66
CA TRP A 65 -2.03 18.28 10.38
C TRP A 65 -3.20 19.21 10.05
N GLN A 66 -4.42 18.79 10.41
CA GLN A 66 -5.63 19.59 10.18
C GLN A 66 -6.18 20.15 11.50
N LYS A 67 -6.47 21.42 11.50
CA LYS A 67 -6.93 22.17 12.68
C LYS A 67 -8.29 21.71 13.21
N TYR A 68 -9.20 21.26 12.37
CA TYR A 68 -10.60 21.03 12.72
C TYR A 68 -10.96 19.55 12.89
N ALA A 69 -10.12 18.62 12.44
CA ALA A 69 -10.31 17.21 12.64
C ALA A 69 -10.03 16.82 14.11
N GLU A 70 -10.79 15.89 14.67
CA GLU A 70 -10.56 15.34 16.00
C GLU A 70 -9.29 14.51 16.11
N GLY A 71 -8.78 14.04 14.96
CA GLY A 71 -7.46 13.46 14.80
C GLY A 71 -7.01 13.61 13.36
N SER A 72 -5.74 13.87 13.13
CA SER A 72 -5.22 13.93 11.75
C SER A 72 -3.73 13.63 11.69
N ALA A 73 -3.32 12.95 10.62
CA ALA A 73 -1.93 12.65 10.35
C ALA A 73 -1.62 12.74 8.85
N LEU A 74 -0.54 13.42 8.49
CA LEU A 74 0.10 13.23 7.20
C LEU A 74 1.12 12.10 7.36
N VAL A 75 0.95 11.03 6.59
CA VAL A 75 1.87 9.92 6.54
C VAL A 75 2.61 9.93 5.20
N GLU A 76 3.91 9.71 5.26
CA GLU A 76 4.78 9.69 4.10
C GLU A 76 5.62 8.39 4.12
N PHE A 77 5.57 7.63 3.01
CA PHE A 77 6.44 6.51 2.73
C PHE A 77 7.29 6.90 1.51
N GLY A 78 8.46 7.48 1.74
CA GLY A 78 9.22 8.13 0.68
C GLY A 78 8.37 9.19 -0.03
N ASP A 79 8.14 9.00 -1.33
CA ASP A 79 7.34 9.93 -2.15
C ASP A 79 5.82 9.67 -2.09
N THR A 80 5.36 8.59 -1.49
CA THR A 80 3.92 8.39 -1.23
C THR A 80 3.49 9.21 -0.03
N LYS A 81 2.46 10.08 -0.21
CA LYS A 81 1.93 10.98 0.82
C LYS A 81 0.42 10.83 0.93
N VAL A 82 -0.06 10.53 2.12
CA VAL A 82 -1.49 10.35 2.40
C VAL A 82 -1.87 11.18 3.62
N LEU A 83 -2.88 12.03 3.46
CA LEU A 83 -3.51 12.75 4.56
C LEU A 83 -4.65 11.90 5.11
N CYS A 84 -4.62 11.59 6.40
CA CYS A 84 -5.65 10.87 7.11
C CYS A 84 -6.30 11.78 8.14
N SER A 85 -7.64 11.92 8.09
CA SER A 85 -8.40 12.84 8.93
C SER A 85 -9.55 12.10 9.60
N ALA A 86 -9.65 12.20 10.91
CA ALA A 86 -10.71 11.56 11.70
C ALA A 86 -11.77 12.59 12.08
N SER A 87 -13.02 12.26 11.78
CA SER A 87 -14.21 13.02 12.19
C SER A 87 -15.03 12.22 13.18
N VAL A 88 -15.32 12.79 14.35
CA VAL A 88 -16.12 12.15 15.40
C VAL A 88 -17.56 12.65 15.34
N GLN A 89 -18.50 11.73 15.39
CA GLN A 89 -19.93 12.01 15.48
C GLN A 89 -20.56 11.22 16.65
N GLN A 90 -21.35 11.90 17.47
CA GLN A 90 -22.18 11.20 18.46
C GLN A 90 -23.28 10.41 17.75
N GLY A 91 -23.50 9.19 18.19
CA GLY A 91 -24.46 8.27 17.60
C GLY A 91 -23.82 7.37 16.54
N VAL A 92 -24.58 6.38 16.11
CA VAL A 92 -24.16 5.35 15.18
C VAL A 92 -25.19 5.20 14.04
N PRO A 93 -24.83 4.57 12.92
CA PRO A 93 -25.77 4.29 11.82
C PRO A 93 -27.04 3.60 12.32
N ARG A 94 -28.20 3.84 11.66
CA ARG A 94 -29.52 3.34 12.07
C ARG A 94 -29.55 1.84 12.39
N TRP A 95 -28.84 1.03 11.59
CA TRP A 95 -28.78 -0.42 11.76
C TRP A 95 -27.99 -0.86 13.01
N ARG A 96 -27.24 0.04 13.64
CA ARG A 96 -26.42 -0.22 14.84
C ARG A 96 -26.96 0.45 16.10
N LYS A 97 -27.93 1.35 15.95
CA LYS A 97 -28.51 2.13 17.05
C LYS A 97 -29.14 1.22 18.11
N GLY A 98 -28.84 1.50 19.39
CA GLY A 98 -29.32 0.72 20.52
C GLY A 98 -28.54 -0.57 20.80
N SER A 99 -27.44 -0.82 20.07
CA SER A 99 -26.56 -1.97 20.33
C SER A 99 -25.52 -1.72 21.44
N GLY A 100 -25.34 -0.47 21.86
CA GLY A 100 -24.26 -0.07 22.75
C GLY A 100 -22.86 -0.08 22.12
N LEU A 101 -22.78 -0.35 20.80
CA LEU A 101 -21.52 -0.50 20.08
C LEU A 101 -21.27 0.72 19.18
N GLY A 102 -20.05 1.21 19.18
CA GLY A 102 -19.60 2.24 18.27
C GLY A 102 -19.38 1.77 16.83
N TRP A 103 -18.98 2.68 15.97
CA TRP A 103 -18.67 2.39 14.57
C TRP A 103 -17.44 3.14 14.08
N VAL A 104 -16.59 2.45 13.32
CA VAL A 104 -15.45 3.06 12.62
C VAL A 104 -15.58 2.71 11.15
N THR A 105 -15.51 3.73 10.31
CA THR A 105 -15.52 3.59 8.85
C THR A 105 -14.42 4.43 8.23
N ALA A 106 -14.12 4.17 6.95
CA ALA A 106 -13.15 4.96 6.22
C ALA A 106 -13.60 5.23 4.80
N GLU A 107 -13.18 6.37 4.29
CA GLU A 107 -13.23 6.73 2.88
C GLU A 107 -11.81 6.89 2.34
N TYR A 108 -11.63 6.66 1.06
CA TYR A 108 -10.34 6.78 0.39
C TYR A 108 -10.54 7.54 -0.90
N ALA A 109 -9.67 8.49 -1.15
CA ALA A 109 -9.66 9.23 -2.41
C ALA A 109 -8.22 9.51 -2.86
N MET A 110 -8.07 9.80 -4.15
CA MET A 110 -6.80 10.21 -4.71
C MET A 110 -6.96 11.56 -5.42
N LEU A 111 -6.07 12.51 -5.12
CA LEU A 111 -6.08 13.78 -5.84
C LEU A 111 -5.80 13.58 -7.32
N PRO A 112 -6.39 14.39 -8.22
CA PRO A 112 -6.19 14.24 -9.66
C PRO A 112 -4.74 14.23 -10.11
N ARG A 113 -3.86 14.95 -9.41
CA ARG A 113 -2.42 15.02 -9.71
C ARG A 113 -1.55 14.29 -8.69
N ALA A 114 -2.13 13.36 -7.94
CA ALA A 114 -1.36 12.47 -7.09
C ALA A 114 -0.42 11.54 -7.90
N THR A 115 -0.73 11.30 -9.16
CA THR A 115 0.02 10.45 -10.10
C THR A 115 0.74 11.26 -11.18
N LEU A 116 1.62 10.62 -11.95
CA LEU A 116 2.37 11.22 -13.06
C LEU A 116 1.47 11.92 -14.08
N THR A 117 0.33 11.31 -14.39
CA THR A 117 -0.70 11.89 -15.26
C THR A 117 -1.91 12.31 -14.44
N ARG A 118 -2.65 13.32 -14.92
CA ARG A 118 -3.86 13.77 -14.25
C ARG A 118 -4.98 12.75 -14.43
N ASN A 119 -5.54 12.29 -13.32
CA ASN A 119 -6.76 11.51 -13.28
C ASN A 119 -7.99 12.41 -13.07
N ASP A 120 -9.16 11.96 -13.53
CA ASP A 120 -10.40 12.67 -13.26
C ASP A 120 -10.84 12.45 -11.81
N ARG A 121 -11.52 13.45 -11.22
CA ARG A 121 -12.16 13.26 -9.92
C ARG A 121 -13.36 12.31 -10.06
N GLU A 122 -13.40 11.26 -9.27
CA GLU A 122 -14.52 10.29 -9.28
C GLU A 122 -15.85 10.94 -8.93
N SER A 123 -15.83 11.91 -8.00
CA SER A 123 -17.02 12.68 -7.61
C SER A 123 -17.66 13.45 -8.78
N VAL A 124 -16.86 13.93 -9.73
CA VAL A 124 -17.36 14.62 -10.93
C VAL A 124 -18.03 13.64 -11.90
N LYS A 125 -17.57 12.39 -11.92
CA LYS A 125 -18.20 11.32 -12.73
C LYS A 125 -19.50 10.78 -12.11
N GLY A 126 -19.85 11.24 -10.88
CA GLY A 126 -21.04 10.80 -10.16
C GLY A 126 -21.03 9.33 -9.72
N LYS A 127 -19.88 8.66 -9.81
CA LYS A 127 -19.72 7.25 -9.42
C LYS A 127 -18.32 7.00 -8.87
N ILE A 128 -18.25 6.46 -7.66
CA ILE A 128 -17.01 5.99 -7.04
C ILE A 128 -16.59 4.67 -7.72
N GLY A 129 -15.31 4.53 -8.01
CA GLY A 129 -14.74 3.35 -8.65
C GLY A 129 -14.71 2.13 -7.72
N GLY A 130 -14.72 0.92 -8.32
CA GLY A 130 -14.65 -0.32 -7.53
C GLY A 130 -13.40 -0.42 -6.67
N ARG A 131 -12.24 0.04 -7.18
CA ARG A 131 -10.97 0.10 -6.44
C ARG A 131 -11.07 1.01 -5.21
N THR A 132 -11.65 2.19 -5.35
CA THR A 132 -11.84 3.14 -4.24
C THR A 132 -12.74 2.56 -3.16
N HIS A 133 -13.85 1.91 -3.54
CA HIS A 133 -14.72 1.20 -2.60
C HIS A 133 -14.01 0.04 -1.89
N GLU A 134 -13.22 -0.73 -2.61
CA GLU A 134 -12.46 -1.86 -2.06
C GLU A 134 -11.46 -1.34 -1.00
N ILE A 135 -10.67 -0.31 -1.32
CA ILE A 135 -9.68 0.26 -0.41
C ILE A 135 -10.34 0.89 0.82
N SER A 136 -11.43 1.64 0.66
CA SER A 136 -12.20 2.21 1.78
C SER A 136 -12.67 1.13 2.76
N ARG A 137 -13.16 0.00 2.23
CA ARG A 137 -13.60 -1.14 3.04
C ARG A 137 -12.44 -1.85 3.74
N LEU A 138 -11.30 -1.97 3.07
CA LEU A 138 -10.06 -2.52 3.63
C LEU A 138 -9.58 -1.67 4.82
N ILE A 139 -9.45 -0.35 4.66
CA ILE A 139 -9.04 0.57 5.72
C ILE A 139 -10.01 0.46 6.90
N GLY A 140 -11.32 0.59 6.66
CA GLY A 140 -12.32 0.51 7.72
C GLY A 140 -12.31 -0.82 8.47
N ARG A 141 -12.10 -1.95 7.79
CA ARG A 141 -11.97 -3.26 8.41
C ARG A 141 -10.71 -3.36 9.26
N SER A 142 -9.59 -2.89 8.76
CA SER A 142 -8.31 -2.87 9.47
C SER A 142 -8.42 -2.05 10.77
N LEU A 143 -9.00 -0.86 10.72
CA LEU A 143 -9.19 -0.02 11.89
C LEU A 143 -10.12 -0.65 12.94
N ARG A 144 -11.17 -1.36 12.51
CA ARG A 144 -12.05 -2.07 13.45
C ARG A 144 -11.39 -3.24 14.18
N ALA A 145 -10.28 -3.78 13.66
CA ALA A 145 -9.47 -4.75 14.37
C ALA A 145 -8.57 -4.12 15.45
N ALA A 146 -8.41 -2.79 15.43
CA ALA A 146 -7.61 -2.05 16.40
C ALA A 146 -8.40 -1.55 17.61
N ILE A 147 -9.75 -1.60 17.58
CA ILE A 147 -10.60 -0.90 18.55
C ILE A 147 -11.72 -1.80 19.08
N ASP A 148 -11.94 -1.75 20.37
CA ASP A 148 -13.14 -2.31 21.01
C ASP A 148 -14.33 -1.35 20.81
N LEU A 149 -15.26 -1.76 19.95
CA LEU A 149 -16.44 -0.96 19.62
C LEU A 149 -17.41 -0.83 20.81
N SER A 150 -17.35 -1.72 21.80
CA SER A 150 -18.16 -1.60 23.02
C SER A 150 -17.58 -0.53 23.94
N ALA A 151 -16.27 -0.43 24.04
CA ALA A 151 -15.58 0.59 24.79
C ALA A 151 -15.71 1.98 24.14
N LEU A 152 -15.80 2.04 22.80
CA LEU A 152 -16.09 3.28 22.07
C LEU A 152 -17.49 3.82 22.39
N GLY A 153 -18.45 2.93 22.73
CA GLY A 153 -19.86 3.30 22.92
C GLY A 153 -20.51 3.77 21.61
N GLU A 154 -21.74 4.25 21.64
CA GLU A 154 -22.46 4.70 20.44
C GLU A 154 -21.91 6.01 19.85
N ASN A 155 -20.60 6.01 19.56
CA ASN A 155 -19.92 7.06 18.79
C ASN A 155 -19.52 6.50 17.42
N SER A 156 -19.53 7.32 16.40
CA SER A 156 -18.99 7.01 15.07
C SER A 156 -17.70 7.79 14.81
N ILE A 157 -16.70 7.14 14.23
CA ILE A 157 -15.49 7.79 13.74
C ILE A 157 -15.39 7.47 12.25
N SER A 158 -15.39 8.51 11.43
CA SER A 158 -15.14 8.43 9.99
C SER A 158 -13.73 8.90 9.70
N ILE A 159 -12.95 8.09 8.99
CA ILE A 159 -11.58 8.43 8.60
C ILE A 159 -11.55 8.69 7.09
N ASP A 160 -11.17 9.88 6.71
CA ASP A 160 -10.93 10.26 5.32
C ASP A 160 -9.44 10.13 5.02
N CYS A 161 -9.11 9.35 3.97
CA CYS A 161 -7.74 9.11 3.53
C CYS A 161 -7.56 9.67 2.12
N ASP A 162 -6.93 10.85 2.01
CA ASP A 162 -6.68 11.53 0.76
C ASP A 162 -5.22 11.35 0.32
N VAL A 163 -5.01 10.65 -0.81
CA VAL A 163 -3.69 10.51 -1.40
C VAL A 163 -3.30 11.80 -2.09
N LEU A 164 -2.29 12.47 -1.56
CA LEU A 164 -1.73 13.72 -2.10
C LEU A 164 -0.71 13.45 -3.20
N GLN A 165 0.11 12.40 -3.00
CA GLN A 165 1.11 11.93 -3.95
C GLN A 165 1.22 10.40 -3.86
N ALA A 166 1.31 9.73 -5.00
CA ALA A 166 1.31 8.28 -5.12
C ALA A 166 2.60 7.79 -5.79
N ASP A 167 3.36 6.99 -5.06
CA ASP A 167 4.54 6.28 -5.52
C ASP A 167 4.57 4.84 -4.95
N GLY A 168 3.53 4.05 -5.23
CA GLY A 168 3.34 2.70 -4.66
C GLY A 168 2.89 2.72 -3.19
N GLY A 169 2.22 1.66 -2.73
CA GLY A 169 1.83 1.47 -1.33
C GLY A 169 0.83 2.48 -0.76
N THR A 170 -0.02 3.13 -1.58
CA THR A 170 -0.94 4.17 -1.10
C THR A 170 -1.97 3.65 -0.11
N ARG A 171 -2.50 2.42 -0.29
CA ARG A 171 -3.47 1.80 0.62
C ARG A 171 -2.84 1.41 1.95
N THR A 172 -1.59 0.95 1.94
CA THR A 172 -0.86 0.55 3.15
C THR A 172 -0.44 1.78 3.97
N ALA A 173 0.02 2.84 3.31
CA ALA A 173 0.27 4.13 3.94
C ALA A 173 -1.03 4.71 4.55
N ALA A 174 -2.16 4.64 3.82
CA ALA A 174 -3.46 5.08 4.32
C ALA A 174 -3.87 4.34 5.60
N ILE A 175 -3.74 3.00 5.66
CA ILE A 175 -4.07 2.22 6.86
C ILE A 175 -3.17 2.64 8.04
N THR A 176 -1.86 2.77 7.78
CA THR A 176 -0.87 3.13 8.81
C THR A 176 -1.11 4.53 9.38
N GLY A 177 -1.40 5.52 8.52
CA GLY A 177 -1.72 6.89 8.95
C GLY A 177 -3.11 7.00 9.59
N ALA A 178 -4.10 6.27 9.06
CA ALA A 178 -5.46 6.24 9.58
C ALA A 178 -5.51 5.73 11.04
N TYR A 179 -4.66 4.80 11.41
CA TYR A 179 -4.56 4.36 12.81
C TYR A 179 -4.11 5.50 13.73
N VAL A 180 -3.14 6.32 13.31
CA VAL A 180 -2.68 7.48 14.11
C VAL A 180 -3.79 8.52 14.26
N ALA A 181 -4.50 8.83 13.16
CA ALA A 181 -5.66 9.73 13.22
C ALA A 181 -6.78 9.18 14.12
N LEU A 182 -7.04 7.86 14.08
CA LEU A 182 -7.99 7.19 14.97
C LEU A 182 -7.56 7.30 16.43
N ALA A 183 -6.28 7.12 16.75
CA ALA A 183 -5.76 7.22 18.12
C ALA A 183 -5.93 8.63 18.68
N ASP A 184 -5.68 9.66 17.88
CA ASP A 184 -5.91 11.06 18.26
C ASP A 184 -7.40 11.35 18.50
N ALA A 185 -8.29 10.87 17.63
CA ALA A 185 -9.74 11.02 17.79
C ALA A 185 -10.27 10.31 19.05
N VAL A 186 -9.73 9.14 19.38
CA VAL A 186 -10.04 8.43 20.64
C VAL A 186 -9.55 9.22 21.84
N SER A 187 -8.34 9.79 21.77
CA SER A 187 -7.81 10.67 22.82
C SER A 187 -8.67 11.91 23.03
N TRP A 188 -9.16 12.52 21.95
CA TRP A 188 -10.10 13.63 21.97
C TRP A 188 -11.44 13.24 22.64
N LEU A 189 -12.03 12.07 22.30
CA LEU A 189 -13.24 11.54 22.95
C LEU A 189 -13.02 11.28 24.44
N ARG A 190 -11.85 10.74 24.81
CA ARG A 190 -11.45 10.53 26.21
C ARG A 190 -11.42 11.87 26.97
N GLY A 191 -10.83 12.91 26.38
CA GLY A 191 -10.80 14.25 26.97
C GLY A 191 -12.18 14.89 27.13
N LYS A 192 -13.17 14.46 26.34
CA LYS A 192 -14.58 14.89 26.46
C LYS A 192 -15.41 14.03 27.44
N GLY A 193 -14.87 12.94 27.94
CA GLY A 193 -15.63 11.99 28.76
C GLY A 193 -16.75 11.28 27.99
N ALA A 194 -16.58 11.13 26.66
CA ALA A 194 -17.62 10.64 25.76
C ALA A 194 -17.45 9.14 25.41
N LEU A 195 -16.44 8.46 25.93
CA LEU A 195 -16.22 7.03 25.75
C LEU A 195 -17.07 6.21 26.75
N ALA A 196 -17.50 5.00 26.35
CA ALA A 196 -18.16 4.06 27.26
C ALA A 196 -17.17 3.42 28.25
N GLN A 197 -15.92 3.21 27.80
CA GLN A 197 -14.80 2.75 28.64
C GLN A 197 -13.53 3.57 28.33
N PRO A 198 -12.57 3.66 29.29
CA PRO A 198 -11.45 4.60 29.17
C PRO A 198 -10.50 4.33 28.02
N ASP A 199 -10.34 3.08 27.60
CA ASP A 199 -9.35 2.69 26.59
C ASP A 199 -9.92 1.73 25.56
N PRO A 200 -10.51 2.27 24.46
CA PRO A 200 -11.06 1.44 23.41
C PRO A 200 -10.01 0.88 22.44
N LEU A 201 -8.77 1.42 22.41
CA LEU A 201 -7.73 0.91 21.51
C LEU A 201 -7.11 -0.38 22.09
N ILE A 202 -7.27 -1.51 21.37
CA ILE A 202 -6.81 -2.84 21.79
C ILE A 202 -5.51 -3.25 21.12
N ASN A 203 -5.17 -2.64 19.98
CA ASN A 203 -3.95 -2.91 19.22
C ASN A 203 -3.56 -1.70 18.37
N SER A 204 -2.27 -1.63 17.97
CA SER A 204 -1.90 -0.85 16.80
C SER A 204 -2.18 -1.66 15.53
N ILE A 205 -2.34 -0.96 14.42
CA ILE A 205 -2.50 -1.55 13.08
C ILE A 205 -1.58 -0.82 12.13
N SER A 206 -0.80 -1.57 11.39
CA SER A 206 0.00 -1.06 10.27
C SER A 206 -0.12 -1.97 9.06
N ALA A 207 0.26 -1.46 7.90
CA ALA A 207 0.22 -2.21 6.67
C ALA A 207 1.41 -1.86 5.77
N VAL A 208 1.85 -2.84 5.01
CA VAL A 208 2.94 -2.68 4.05
C VAL A 208 2.66 -3.46 2.77
N SER A 209 3.20 -2.99 1.64
CA SER A 209 3.25 -3.78 0.41
C SER A 209 4.53 -4.63 0.41
N VAL A 210 4.41 -5.85 -0.10
CA VAL A 210 5.53 -6.75 -0.38
C VAL A 210 5.28 -7.39 -1.74
N GLY A 211 6.33 -7.82 -2.40
CA GLY A 211 6.16 -8.50 -3.68
C GLY A 211 7.44 -9.16 -4.17
N VAL A 212 7.32 -9.93 -5.25
CA VAL A 212 8.47 -10.52 -5.95
C VAL A 212 8.77 -9.66 -7.16
N VAL A 213 9.98 -9.13 -7.24
CA VAL A 213 10.45 -8.30 -8.34
C VAL A 213 11.78 -8.85 -8.85
N ASP A 214 11.84 -9.21 -10.12
CA ASP A 214 13.02 -9.86 -10.73
C ASP A 214 13.45 -11.14 -9.96
N GLY A 215 12.46 -11.92 -9.46
CA GLY A 215 12.69 -13.15 -8.69
C GLY A 215 13.14 -12.92 -7.22
N GLU A 216 13.15 -11.68 -6.72
CA GLU A 216 13.57 -11.34 -5.37
C GLU A 216 12.37 -10.82 -4.54
N PRO A 217 12.06 -11.41 -3.36
CA PRO A 217 11.10 -10.85 -2.43
C PRO A 217 11.56 -9.49 -1.91
N ARG A 218 10.70 -8.47 -2.00
CA ARG A 218 11.00 -7.09 -1.59
C ARG A 218 9.92 -6.52 -0.68
N LEU A 219 10.38 -5.74 0.29
CA LEU A 219 9.55 -4.99 1.21
C LEU A 219 9.27 -3.59 0.67
N ASP A 220 8.05 -3.08 0.84
CA ASP A 220 7.64 -1.70 0.57
C ASP A 220 7.94 -1.26 -0.87
N LEU A 221 7.15 -1.79 -1.80
CA LEU A 221 7.32 -1.54 -3.24
C LEU A 221 7.00 -0.09 -3.58
N MET A 222 7.97 0.60 -4.20
CA MET A 222 7.70 1.86 -4.89
C MET A 222 7.02 1.61 -6.25
N TYR A 223 6.45 2.63 -6.87
CA TYR A 223 5.68 2.49 -8.11
C TYR A 223 6.43 1.76 -9.24
N LEU A 224 7.72 2.05 -9.43
CA LEU A 224 8.54 1.40 -10.47
C LEU A 224 8.77 -0.09 -10.21
N GLU A 225 8.69 -0.54 -8.97
CA GLU A 225 8.76 -1.95 -8.60
C GLU A 225 7.38 -2.61 -8.70
N ASP A 226 6.34 -1.93 -8.19
CA ASP A 226 4.94 -2.40 -8.18
C ASP A 226 4.45 -2.77 -9.60
N VAL A 227 4.73 -1.91 -10.60
CA VAL A 227 4.34 -2.17 -12.01
C VAL A 227 5.10 -3.30 -12.69
N ARG A 228 6.19 -3.79 -12.08
CA ARG A 228 7.02 -4.89 -12.60
C ARG A 228 6.91 -6.14 -11.74
N ALA A 229 6.22 -6.05 -10.62
CA ALA A 229 6.12 -7.15 -9.67
C ALA A 229 5.48 -8.38 -10.32
N GLU A 230 6.10 -9.54 -10.16
CA GLU A 230 5.57 -10.85 -10.53
C GLU A 230 4.46 -11.27 -9.56
N THR A 231 4.60 -10.83 -8.31
CA THR A 231 3.61 -10.98 -7.25
C THR A 231 3.53 -9.65 -6.49
N ASP A 232 2.34 -9.10 -6.35
CA ASP A 232 2.04 -7.95 -5.48
C ASP A 232 1.16 -8.40 -4.32
N MET A 233 1.52 -8.00 -3.12
CA MET A 233 0.80 -8.35 -1.92
C MET A 233 0.75 -7.17 -0.95
N ASN A 234 -0.44 -6.94 -0.37
CA ASN A 234 -0.65 -5.97 0.69
C ASN A 234 -1.02 -6.72 1.97
N VAL A 235 -0.29 -6.46 3.03
CA VAL A 235 -0.44 -7.18 4.31
C VAL A 235 -0.74 -6.20 5.42
N VAL A 236 -1.76 -6.50 6.21
CA VAL A 236 -2.18 -5.72 7.39
C VAL A 236 -1.91 -6.55 8.62
N VAL A 237 -1.14 -5.98 9.57
CA VAL A 237 -0.68 -6.68 10.78
C VAL A 237 -0.99 -5.85 12.02
N THR A 238 -1.37 -6.52 13.11
CA THR A 238 -1.51 -5.90 14.43
C THR A 238 -0.14 -5.67 15.07
N GLY A 239 -0.07 -4.80 16.08
CA GLY A 239 1.16 -4.61 16.87
C GLY A 239 1.64 -5.87 17.61
N ARG A 240 0.84 -6.95 17.63
CA ARG A 240 1.21 -8.27 18.18
C ARG A 240 1.71 -9.25 17.10
N GLY A 241 1.80 -8.81 15.84
CA GLY A 241 2.23 -9.66 14.73
C GLY A 241 1.11 -10.55 14.16
N GLU A 242 -0.15 -10.31 14.50
CA GLU A 242 -1.30 -11.08 14.00
C GLU A 242 -1.79 -10.47 12.67
N PHE A 243 -2.12 -11.32 11.69
CA PHE A 243 -2.61 -10.87 10.40
C PHE A 243 -4.09 -10.48 10.48
N VAL A 244 -4.41 -9.27 10.01
CA VAL A 244 -5.79 -8.80 9.84
C VAL A 244 -6.26 -9.08 8.42
N GLU A 245 -5.38 -8.86 7.45
CA GLU A 245 -5.67 -9.13 6.03
C GLU A 245 -4.38 -9.41 5.27
N VAL A 246 -4.45 -10.36 4.36
CA VAL A 246 -3.42 -10.69 3.39
C VAL A 246 -4.08 -10.68 2.01
N GLN A 247 -3.68 -9.77 1.16
CA GLN A 247 -4.21 -9.58 -0.19
C GLN A 247 -3.06 -9.72 -1.17
N GLY A 248 -3.03 -10.76 -1.98
CA GLY A 248 -1.94 -11.02 -2.92
C GLY A 248 -2.44 -11.48 -4.28
N THR A 249 -1.77 -11.05 -5.32
CA THR A 249 -2.05 -11.41 -6.70
C THR A 249 -0.75 -11.79 -7.41
N ALA A 250 -0.78 -12.87 -8.17
CA ALA A 250 0.29 -13.21 -9.11
C ALA A 250 -0.05 -12.64 -10.49
N GLU A 251 0.84 -11.82 -11.04
CA GLU A 251 0.64 -11.14 -12.33
C GLU A 251 1.14 -11.98 -13.54
N GLY A 252 1.31 -13.27 -13.36
CA GLY A 252 1.76 -14.17 -14.44
C GLY A 252 1.91 -15.58 -13.95
N VAL A 253 3.05 -15.90 -13.35
CA VAL A 253 3.34 -17.22 -12.80
C VAL A 253 2.84 -17.30 -11.35
N PRO A 254 2.06 -18.33 -10.97
CA PRO A 254 1.64 -18.50 -9.58
C PRO A 254 2.84 -18.59 -8.63
N PHE A 255 2.75 -17.90 -7.50
CA PHE A 255 3.78 -17.97 -6.45
C PHE A 255 3.65 -19.25 -5.61
N ARG A 256 4.79 -19.74 -5.14
CA ARG A 256 4.88 -20.93 -4.31
C ARG A 256 4.65 -20.62 -2.83
N ARG A 257 4.50 -21.67 -2.03
CA ARG A 257 4.30 -21.55 -0.59
C ARG A 257 5.51 -20.93 0.12
N ASP A 258 6.71 -21.30 -0.28
CA ASP A 258 7.95 -20.74 0.28
C ASP A 258 8.13 -19.23 -0.05
N GLU A 259 7.69 -18.81 -1.23
CA GLU A 259 7.65 -17.37 -1.60
C GLU A 259 6.61 -16.60 -0.77
N LEU A 260 5.43 -17.21 -0.57
CA LEU A 260 4.41 -16.61 0.31
C LEU A 260 4.94 -16.43 1.74
N ASP A 261 5.57 -17.45 2.29
CA ASP A 261 6.10 -17.41 3.66
C ASP A 261 7.20 -16.32 3.77
N ALA A 262 8.10 -16.20 2.78
CA ALA A 262 9.11 -15.14 2.74
C ALA A 262 8.49 -13.72 2.65
N LEU A 263 7.43 -13.53 1.85
CA LEU A 263 6.72 -12.25 1.76
C LEU A 263 6.01 -11.90 3.07
N LEU A 264 5.43 -12.88 3.76
CA LEU A 264 4.78 -12.66 5.05
C LEU A 264 5.79 -12.30 6.14
N ASP A 265 6.97 -12.94 6.15
CA ASP A 265 8.05 -12.60 7.09
C ASP A 265 8.54 -11.16 6.88
N LEU A 266 8.75 -10.73 5.63
CA LEU A 266 9.09 -9.34 5.29
C LEU A 266 7.99 -8.37 5.75
N ALA A 267 6.73 -8.73 5.53
CA ALA A 267 5.59 -7.89 5.92
C ALA A 267 5.51 -7.70 7.43
N VAL A 268 5.71 -8.76 8.22
CA VAL A 268 5.72 -8.68 9.70
C VAL A 268 6.87 -7.79 10.19
N ALA A 269 8.07 -7.95 9.63
CA ALA A 269 9.23 -7.11 9.97
C ALA A 269 8.97 -5.63 9.64
N GLY A 270 8.46 -5.34 8.43
CA GLY A 270 8.08 -3.99 8.00
C GLY A 270 7.01 -3.37 8.89
N CYS A 271 5.94 -4.11 9.19
CA CYS A 271 4.86 -3.65 10.06
C CYS A 271 5.33 -3.41 11.50
N THR A 272 6.29 -4.19 12.01
CA THR A 272 6.91 -3.95 13.32
C THR A 272 7.62 -2.58 13.34
N SER A 273 8.37 -2.26 12.29
CA SER A 273 9.03 -0.96 12.16
C SER A 273 8.02 0.19 12.03
N LEU A 274 6.93 0.00 11.28
CA LEU A 274 5.84 0.97 11.15
C LEU A 274 5.10 1.20 12.49
N ALA A 275 4.86 0.14 13.27
CA ALA A 275 4.26 0.26 14.60
C ALA A 275 5.15 1.05 15.57
N ALA A 276 6.47 0.90 15.48
CA ALA A 276 7.43 1.72 16.23
C ALA A 276 7.35 3.20 15.82
N ALA A 277 7.25 3.49 14.51
CA ALA A 277 7.08 4.87 14.01
C ALA A 277 5.74 5.48 14.48
N GLN A 278 4.64 4.73 14.47
CA GLN A 278 3.35 5.16 15.01
C GLN A 278 3.44 5.47 16.51
N THR A 279 4.10 4.61 17.27
CA THR A 279 4.31 4.81 18.73
C THR A 279 5.13 6.07 18.99
N ALA A 280 6.21 6.28 18.23
CA ALA A 280 7.04 7.49 18.36
C ALA A 280 6.26 8.77 17.99
N ALA A 281 5.38 8.70 16.99
CA ALA A 281 4.53 9.83 16.62
C ALA A 281 3.46 10.12 17.68
N LEU A 282 2.92 9.09 18.36
CA LEU A 282 1.85 9.24 19.36
C LEU A 282 2.38 9.63 20.77
N ALA A 283 3.69 9.53 21.01
CA ALA A 283 4.32 9.96 22.27
C ALA A 283 4.34 11.48 22.39
#